data_7b55ae9e2486b7293e1511affa8f55c2
#
_entry.id   7b55ae9e2486b7293e1511affa8f55c2
#
_cell.length_a   1.000
_cell.length_b   1.000
_cell.length_c   1.000
_cell.angle_alpha   90.00
_cell.angle_beta   90.00
_cell.angle_gamma   90.00
#
_symmetry.space_group_name_H-M   'P 1'
#
loop_
_entity.id
_entity.type
_entity.pdbx_description
1 polymer ?
#
loop_
_entity_poly.entity_id
_entity_poly.type
_entity_poly.pdbx_seq_one_letter_code
_entity_poly.pdbx_strand_id
1 'polypeptide(L)'
;MKKLIVVACGLALSGLAAAQQSVEVLHWWTSGGEAAALNVLKGNLEKEGVKWNDMPVAGGGGEAAMTAVRARVTAGNPPTAVQLLGFDIQDWAKQGVLADLNPVASKEGWDKVVPTALQAFSKYDGKWIAAPVNVHSTNWVWANKEVLTKAGVTTMPTNFDEFIVAAEKVQKAGFIGLAHGGQPWQDATLFDAVVLSTGGIDFYKKAFIQKDKAALGSATMLKSFDRMSQLRKLVDKDFSNRDWNLAAAMVISGKAGFEMMGDWAKGEFLNAKKKPGVDFICMRFPGTQGMVSFNSDQFAMFKVGADKSAAQAKMASAVMDPSFQSAFNVVKGSVPARTDVPDTAFDDCGKKGMKDLAEANTKGTLVGSMAHGHAVPAAIKNAFYDVITRQFNGQIDSKQAVKEMVAAVDN
;
A
#
# COMPACT_ATOMS: atom_id res chain seq x y z
N MET A 1 -42.36 -49.00 -58.76
CA MET A 1 -42.27 -48.53 -57.36
C MET A 1 -40.93 -47.88 -57.15
N LYS A 2 -40.85 -46.56 -57.20
CA LYS A 2 -39.65 -45.78 -57.05
C LYS A 2 -39.56 -45.38 -55.58
N LYS A 3 -38.48 -45.79 -54.84
CA LYS A 3 -38.20 -45.42 -53.48
C LYS A 3 -37.48 -44.07 -53.49
N LEU A 4 -38.10 -43.04 -52.93
CA LEU A 4 -37.44 -41.74 -52.58
C LEU A 4 -36.60 -41.98 -51.33
N ILE A 5 -35.30 -41.65 -51.43
CA ILE A 5 -34.39 -41.54 -50.30
C ILE A 5 -34.35 -40.05 -49.95
N VAL A 6 -34.89 -39.70 -48.79
CA VAL A 6 -34.76 -38.34 -48.21
C VAL A 6 -33.45 -38.32 -47.39
N VAL A 7 -32.46 -37.57 -47.87
CA VAL A 7 -31.22 -37.27 -47.13
C VAL A 7 -31.49 -36.06 -46.24
N ALA A 8 -31.61 -36.24 -44.94
CA ALA A 8 -31.69 -35.19 -43.96
C ALA A 8 -30.24 -34.67 -43.70
N CYS A 9 -29.90 -33.48 -44.27
CA CYS A 9 -28.70 -32.74 -43.87
C CYS A 9 -28.94 -32.13 -42.48
N GLY A 10 -28.38 -32.78 -41.45
CA GLY A 10 -28.25 -32.21 -40.11
C GLY A 10 -27.21 -31.11 -40.11
N LEU A 11 -27.63 -29.85 -40.06
CA LEU A 11 -26.76 -28.71 -39.74
C LEU A 11 -26.31 -28.84 -38.26
N ALA A 12 -25.11 -29.34 -38.08
CA ALA A 12 -24.42 -29.25 -36.78
C ALA A 12 -24.01 -27.78 -36.56
N LEU A 13 -24.82 -27.04 -35.82
CA LEU A 13 -24.40 -25.77 -35.23
C LEU A 13 -23.30 -26.09 -34.19
N SER A 14 -22.04 -26.05 -34.62
CA SER A 14 -20.89 -25.98 -33.75
C SER A 14 -20.92 -24.60 -33.07
N GLY A 15 -21.61 -24.51 -31.94
CA GLY A 15 -21.46 -23.36 -31.05
C GLY A 15 -19.98 -23.27 -30.67
N LEU A 16 -19.27 -22.32 -31.26
CA LEU A 16 -17.98 -21.86 -30.73
C LEU A 16 -18.23 -21.38 -29.32
N ALA A 17 -18.04 -22.24 -28.33
CA ALA A 17 -17.95 -21.81 -26.94
C ALA A 17 -16.78 -20.82 -26.89
N ALA A 18 -17.10 -19.52 -26.88
CA ALA A 18 -16.09 -18.49 -26.66
C ALA A 18 -15.38 -18.85 -25.34
N ALA A 19 -14.09 -19.11 -25.41
CA ALA A 19 -13.31 -19.43 -24.22
C ALA A 19 -13.54 -18.31 -23.20
N GLN A 20 -13.96 -18.67 -21.98
CA GLN A 20 -14.25 -17.71 -20.93
C GLN A 20 -13.00 -16.86 -20.69
N GLN A 21 -13.10 -15.54 -20.86
CA GLN A 21 -12.01 -14.63 -20.58
C GLN A 21 -11.61 -14.73 -19.12
N SER A 22 -10.31 -14.79 -18.83
CA SER A 22 -9.82 -14.90 -17.46
C SER A 22 -8.54 -14.12 -17.27
N VAL A 23 -8.35 -13.61 -16.06
CA VAL A 23 -7.11 -13.02 -15.58
C VAL A 23 -6.60 -13.82 -14.38
N GLU A 24 -5.33 -14.18 -14.39
CA GLU A 24 -4.62 -14.74 -13.24
C GLU A 24 -3.90 -13.59 -12.56
N VAL A 25 -4.24 -13.33 -11.30
CA VAL A 25 -3.77 -12.14 -10.59
C VAL A 25 -2.97 -12.52 -9.36
N LEU A 26 -1.69 -12.18 -9.36
CA LEU A 26 -0.82 -12.33 -8.22
C LEU A 26 -0.87 -11.07 -7.36
N HIS A 27 -1.15 -11.23 -6.08
CA HIS A 27 -1.28 -10.15 -5.11
C HIS A 27 -0.95 -10.63 -3.69
N TRP A 28 -0.78 -9.70 -2.76
CA TRP A 28 -0.53 -10.01 -1.34
C TRP A 28 -1.63 -9.53 -0.39
N TRP A 29 -2.79 -9.18 -0.88
CA TRP A 29 -3.95 -8.78 -0.07
C TRP A 29 -4.64 -10.00 0.52
N THR A 30 -4.23 -10.42 1.71
CA THR A 30 -4.69 -11.64 2.37
C THR A 30 -5.34 -11.42 3.73
N SER A 31 -5.27 -10.22 4.31
CA SER A 31 -5.98 -9.88 5.54
C SER A 31 -7.50 -9.79 5.33
N GLY A 32 -8.27 -9.76 6.41
CA GLY A 32 -9.74 -9.71 6.34
C GLY A 32 -10.28 -8.47 5.61
N GLY A 33 -9.73 -7.30 5.91
CA GLY A 33 -10.09 -6.04 5.25
C GLY A 33 -9.65 -6.00 3.79
N GLU A 34 -8.46 -6.52 3.49
CA GLU A 34 -7.93 -6.60 2.13
C GLU A 34 -8.74 -7.56 1.24
N ALA A 35 -9.07 -8.74 1.74
CA ALA A 35 -9.90 -9.70 1.03
C ALA A 35 -11.31 -9.15 0.75
N ALA A 36 -11.90 -8.42 1.70
CA ALA A 36 -13.18 -7.76 1.51
C ALA A 36 -13.13 -6.71 0.39
N ALA A 37 -12.06 -5.89 0.33
CA ALA A 37 -11.85 -4.92 -0.74
C ALA A 37 -11.64 -5.61 -2.10
N LEU A 38 -10.82 -6.66 -2.14
CA LEU A 38 -10.55 -7.41 -3.37
C LEU A 38 -11.82 -8.04 -3.95
N ASN A 39 -12.77 -8.47 -3.12
CA ASN A 39 -14.05 -9.01 -3.57
C ASN A 39 -14.88 -7.97 -4.36
N VAL A 40 -14.69 -6.68 -4.14
CA VAL A 40 -15.32 -5.62 -4.96
C VAL A 40 -14.81 -5.69 -6.40
N LEU A 41 -13.48 -5.84 -6.60
CA LEU A 41 -12.89 -5.98 -7.94
C LEU A 41 -13.29 -7.29 -8.62
N LYS A 42 -13.27 -8.40 -7.87
CA LYS A 42 -13.70 -9.71 -8.39
C LYS A 42 -15.14 -9.66 -8.90
N GLY A 43 -16.05 -9.10 -8.10
CA GLY A 43 -17.46 -8.96 -8.48
C GLY A 43 -17.69 -8.03 -9.68
N ASN A 44 -16.88 -6.99 -9.87
CA ASN A 44 -16.96 -6.14 -11.05
C ASN A 44 -16.49 -6.88 -12.30
N LEU A 45 -15.37 -7.61 -12.23
CA LEU A 45 -14.87 -8.38 -13.36
C LEU A 45 -15.80 -9.52 -13.79
N GLU A 46 -16.45 -10.19 -12.83
CA GLU A 46 -17.44 -11.22 -13.13
C GLU A 46 -18.63 -10.66 -13.93
N LYS A 47 -19.11 -9.45 -13.60
CA LYS A 47 -20.16 -8.76 -14.36
C LYS A 47 -19.74 -8.45 -15.81
N GLU A 48 -18.45 -8.20 -16.02
CA GLU A 48 -17.84 -7.99 -17.35
C GLU A 48 -17.52 -9.31 -18.08
N GLY A 49 -17.88 -10.46 -17.49
CA GLY A 49 -17.62 -11.79 -18.05
C GLY A 49 -16.16 -12.23 -17.98
N VAL A 50 -15.38 -11.62 -17.09
CA VAL A 50 -13.97 -11.98 -16.85
C VAL A 50 -13.84 -12.78 -15.58
N LYS A 51 -13.33 -14.00 -15.66
CA LYS A 51 -13.05 -14.86 -14.51
C LYS A 51 -11.76 -14.41 -13.83
N TRP A 52 -11.81 -14.23 -12.53
CA TRP A 52 -10.64 -14.02 -11.69
C TRP A 52 -10.05 -15.37 -11.26
N ASN A 53 -8.78 -15.60 -11.57
CA ASN A 53 -7.99 -16.71 -11.06
C ASN A 53 -7.04 -16.17 -9.99
N ASP A 54 -7.30 -16.49 -8.75
CA ASP A 54 -6.64 -15.92 -7.57
C ASP A 54 -5.26 -16.53 -7.34
N MET A 55 -4.24 -15.68 -7.15
CA MET A 55 -2.90 -16.09 -6.75
C MET A 55 -2.41 -15.25 -5.56
N PRO A 56 -2.99 -15.46 -4.37
CA PRO A 56 -2.55 -14.76 -3.19
C PRO A 56 -1.18 -15.29 -2.72
N VAL A 57 -0.28 -14.38 -2.40
CA VAL A 57 1.01 -14.68 -1.74
C VAL A 57 1.05 -13.91 -0.43
N ALA A 58 0.87 -14.60 0.68
CA ALA A 58 0.86 -13.98 2.00
C ALA A 58 2.20 -13.29 2.32
N GLY A 59 2.12 -12.19 3.05
CA GLY A 59 3.25 -11.37 3.47
C GLY A 59 3.06 -9.91 3.06
N GLY A 60 2.80 -9.06 4.04
CA GLY A 60 2.68 -7.62 3.83
C GLY A 60 3.93 -7.03 3.19
N GLY A 61 3.79 -5.89 2.51
CA GLY A 61 4.88 -5.25 1.79
C GLY A 61 5.26 -5.87 0.45
N GLY A 62 4.76 -7.08 0.12
CA GLY A 62 4.88 -7.70 -1.20
C GLY A 62 6.21 -8.40 -1.51
N GLU A 63 7.15 -8.54 -0.57
CA GLU A 63 8.49 -9.14 -0.84
C GLU A 63 8.40 -10.59 -1.30
N ALA A 64 7.59 -11.42 -0.62
CA ALA A 64 7.35 -12.80 -0.99
C ALA A 64 6.66 -12.89 -2.37
N ALA A 65 5.70 -12.00 -2.62
CA ALA A 65 5.03 -11.90 -3.92
C ALA A 65 6.02 -11.56 -5.04
N MET A 66 6.92 -10.59 -4.83
CA MET A 66 7.94 -10.25 -5.84
C MET A 66 8.91 -11.41 -6.11
N THR A 67 9.21 -12.22 -5.10
CA THR A 67 10.02 -13.44 -5.29
C THR A 67 9.28 -14.45 -6.19
N ALA A 68 7.99 -14.67 -5.96
CA ALA A 68 7.16 -15.53 -6.77
C ALA A 68 7.03 -15.03 -8.23
N VAL A 69 6.83 -13.70 -8.41
CA VAL A 69 6.76 -13.09 -9.74
C VAL A 69 8.07 -13.31 -10.50
N ARG A 70 9.23 -13.03 -9.88
CA ARG A 70 10.55 -13.23 -10.52
C ARG A 70 10.73 -14.68 -10.97
N ALA A 71 10.41 -15.64 -10.12
CA ALA A 71 10.50 -17.06 -10.45
C ALA A 71 9.62 -17.41 -11.66
N ARG A 72 8.39 -16.92 -11.72
CA ARG A 72 7.45 -17.18 -12.83
C ARG A 72 7.89 -16.52 -14.13
N VAL A 73 8.34 -15.29 -14.08
CA VAL A 73 8.85 -14.57 -15.27
C VAL A 73 10.09 -15.26 -15.83
N THR A 74 11.03 -15.66 -14.95
CA THR A 74 12.23 -16.42 -15.37
C THR A 74 11.86 -17.76 -16.01
N ALA A 75 10.82 -18.43 -15.54
CA ALA A 75 10.31 -19.67 -16.10
C ALA A 75 9.49 -19.48 -17.41
N GLY A 76 9.35 -18.24 -17.91
CA GLY A 76 8.56 -17.93 -19.11
C GLY A 76 7.04 -18.06 -18.92
N ASN A 77 6.55 -18.09 -17.68
CA ASN A 77 5.14 -18.22 -17.32
C ASN A 77 4.69 -17.09 -16.37
N PRO A 78 4.74 -15.82 -16.80
CA PRO A 78 4.30 -14.72 -15.98
C PRO A 78 2.80 -14.80 -15.68
N PRO A 79 2.31 -14.29 -14.52
CA PRO A 79 0.88 -14.12 -14.29
C PRO A 79 0.30 -13.07 -15.24
N THR A 80 -1.02 -13.13 -15.48
CA THR A 80 -1.69 -12.17 -16.37
C THR A 80 -1.62 -10.73 -15.84
N ALA A 81 -1.77 -10.58 -14.53
CA ALA A 81 -1.66 -9.30 -13.83
C ALA A 81 -0.98 -9.50 -12.48
N VAL A 82 -0.31 -8.45 -12.01
CA VAL A 82 0.39 -8.45 -10.71
C VAL A 82 0.13 -7.11 -10.01
N GLN A 83 -0.14 -7.17 -8.71
CA GLN A 83 -0.06 -6.02 -7.84
C GLN A 83 1.40 -5.57 -7.71
N LEU A 84 1.70 -4.32 -7.97
CA LEU A 84 3.05 -3.74 -7.89
C LEU A 84 3.01 -2.37 -7.22
N LEU A 85 4.15 -1.94 -6.70
CA LEU A 85 4.36 -0.65 -6.05
C LEU A 85 5.53 0.12 -6.69
N GLY A 86 5.38 1.42 -6.83
CA GLY A 86 6.45 2.37 -7.05
C GLY A 86 7.51 1.97 -8.10
N PHE A 87 8.76 1.95 -7.69
CA PHE A 87 9.89 1.61 -8.58
C PHE A 87 9.91 0.17 -9.07
N ASP A 88 9.23 -0.78 -8.39
CA ASP A 88 9.13 -2.15 -8.90
C ASP A 88 8.42 -2.19 -10.25
N ILE A 89 7.46 -1.30 -10.49
CA ILE A 89 6.77 -1.16 -11.79
C ILE A 89 7.79 -0.73 -12.87
N GLN A 90 8.63 0.27 -12.54
CA GLN A 90 9.65 0.78 -13.45
C GLN A 90 10.71 -0.28 -13.78
N ASP A 91 11.08 -1.10 -12.81
CA ASP A 91 12.08 -2.15 -13.00
C ASP A 91 11.57 -3.28 -13.90
N TRP A 92 10.29 -3.65 -13.78
CA TRP A 92 9.67 -4.58 -14.74
C TRP A 92 9.48 -3.95 -16.12
N ALA A 93 9.16 -2.67 -16.20
CA ALA A 93 9.02 -1.96 -17.48
C ALA A 93 10.34 -1.90 -18.26
N LYS A 94 11.47 -1.62 -17.58
CA LYS A 94 12.81 -1.64 -18.19
C LYS A 94 13.16 -2.99 -18.80
N GLN A 95 12.65 -4.08 -18.25
CA GLN A 95 12.85 -5.43 -18.81
C GLN A 95 11.95 -5.69 -20.03
N GLY A 96 11.04 -4.77 -20.37
CA GLY A 96 10.18 -4.89 -21.55
C GLY A 96 9.10 -5.96 -21.45
N VAL A 97 8.79 -6.45 -20.22
CA VAL A 97 7.85 -7.57 -20.00
C VAL A 97 6.42 -7.13 -19.70
N LEU A 98 6.19 -5.82 -19.49
CA LEU A 98 4.85 -5.27 -19.21
C LEU A 98 4.10 -4.93 -20.50
N ALA A 99 2.79 -5.13 -20.48
CA ALA A 99 1.89 -4.81 -21.57
C ALA A 99 1.61 -3.29 -21.64
N ASP A 100 1.33 -2.79 -22.84
CA ASP A 100 0.94 -1.40 -23.10
C ASP A 100 -0.56 -1.23 -22.82
N LEU A 101 -0.90 -0.37 -21.86
CA LEU A 101 -2.29 -0.04 -21.50
C LEU A 101 -2.80 1.24 -22.16
N ASN A 102 -2.01 1.91 -23.01
CA ASN A 102 -2.41 3.14 -23.68
C ASN A 102 -3.74 3.02 -24.46
N PRO A 103 -4.06 1.89 -25.13
CA PRO A 103 -5.35 1.79 -25.83
C PRO A 103 -6.56 2.01 -24.91
N VAL A 104 -6.49 1.52 -23.67
CA VAL A 104 -7.52 1.74 -22.64
C VAL A 104 -7.39 3.14 -22.05
N ALA A 105 -6.20 3.48 -21.58
CA ALA A 105 -5.91 4.73 -20.89
C ALA A 105 -6.26 5.97 -21.69
N SER A 106 -5.93 6.00 -22.99
CA SER A 106 -6.26 7.11 -23.90
C SER A 106 -7.75 7.22 -24.12
N LYS A 107 -8.44 6.09 -24.34
CA LYS A 107 -9.88 6.05 -24.53
C LYS A 107 -10.65 6.60 -23.32
N GLU A 108 -10.17 6.29 -22.12
CA GLU A 108 -10.81 6.64 -20.85
C GLU A 108 -10.23 7.92 -20.21
N GLY A 109 -9.24 8.53 -20.84
CA GLY A 109 -8.70 9.83 -20.43
C GLY A 109 -7.94 9.80 -19.09
N TRP A 110 -7.19 8.73 -18.78
CA TRP A 110 -6.48 8.56 -17.50
C TRP A 110 -5.52 9.70 -17.16
N ASP A 111 -4.90 10.32 -18.18
CA ASP A 111 -4.00 11.48 -18.00
C ASP A 111 -4.68 12.67 -17.31
N LYS A 112 -5.99 12.78 -17.42
CA LYS A 112 -6.76 13.92 -16.88
C LYS A 112 -7.18 13.70 -15.42
N VAL A 113 -7.25 12.43 -14.99
CA VAL A 113 -7.85 12.05 -13.71
C VAL A 113 -6.88 11.42 -12.72
N VAL A 114 -5.69 11.00 -13.17
CA VAL A 114 -4.64 10.47 -12.30
C VAL A 114 -3.62 11.58 -12.01
N PRO A 115 -3.27 11.85 -10.74
CA PRO A 115 -2.26 12.85 -10.38
C PRO A 115 -0.89 12.56 -11.02
N THR A 116 -0.18 13.60 -11.43
CA THR A 116 1.14 13.49 -12.07
C THR A 116 2.15 12.72 -11.20
N ALA A 117 2.08 12.87 -9.88
CA ALA A 117 2.92 12.14 -8.95
C ALA A 117 2.73 10.61 -9.03
N LEU A 118 1.53 10.14 -9.35
CA LEU A 118 1.25 8.72 -9.58
C LEU A 118 1.64 8.31 -11.00
N GLN A 119 1.36 9.16 -12.00
CA GLN A 119 1.72 8.88 -13.40
C GLN A 119 3.22 8.60 -13.55
N ALA A 120 4.08 9.21 -12.73
CA ALA A 120 5.51 8.95 -12.71
C ALA A 120 5.87 7.47 -12.46
N PHE A 121 5.01 6.72 -11.78
CA PHE A 121 5.19 5.28 -11.55
C PHE A 121 4.34 4.43 -12.49
N SER A 122 3.20 4.93 -12.96
CA SER A 122 2.26 4.20 -13.82
C SER A 122 2.67 4.17 -15.28
N LYS A 123 3.59 5.06 -15.69
CA LYS A 123 4.05 5.22 -17.08
C LYS A 123 5.53 4.89 -17.22
N TYR A 124 5.89 4.35 -18.38
CA TYR A 124 7.27 4.17 -18.81
C TYR A 124 7.37 4.52 -20.31
N ASP A 125 8.36 5.32 -20.69
CA ASP A 125 8.51 5.85 -22.06
C ASP A 125 7.21 6.46 -22.62
N GLY A 126 6.48 7.22 -21.79
CA GLY A 126 5.22 7.87 -22.15
C GLY A 126 4.00 6.95 -22.25
N LYS A 127 4.15 5.65 -21.98
CA LYS A 127 3.09 4.65 -22.07
C LYS A 127 2.59 4.23 -20.70
N TRP A 128 1.29 4.11 -20.54
CA TRP A 128 0.68 3.48 -19.37
C TRP A 128 1.01 1.98 -19.34
N ILE A 129 1.59 1.52 -18.24
CA ILE A 129 2.04 0.15 -18.02
C ILE A 129 1.43 -0.48 -16.77
N ALA A 130 0.75 0.33 -15.97
CA ALA A 130 0.02 -0.11 -14.79
C ALA A 130 -1.22 0.75 -14.58
N ALA A 131 -2.28 0.14 -14.01
CA ALA A 131 -3.52 0.80 -13.64
C ALA A 131 -3.53 1.04 -12.12
N PRO A 132 -3.50 2.30 -11.64
CA PRO A 132 -3.49 2.59 -10.21
C PRO A 132 -4.86 2.36 -9.58
N VAL A 133 -4.87 1.64 -8.45
CA VAL A 133 -6.10 1.26 -7.71
C VAL A 133 -6.44 2.30 -6.66
N ASN A 134 -5.41 2.81 -5.99
CA ASN A 134 -5.54 3.65 -4.81
C ASN A 134 -4.34 4.57 -4.62
N VAL A 135 -4.47 5.46 -3.65
CA VAL A 135 -3.36 6.09 -2.95
C VAL A 135 -3.49 5.80 -1.48
N HIS A 136 -2.47 5.24 -0.88
CA HIS A 136 -2.35 5.09 0.56
C HIS A 136 -1.56 6.26 1.15
N SER A 137 -2.00 6.77 2.28
CA SER A 137 -1.16 7.58 3.17
C SER A 137 -0.53 6.67 4.21
N THR A 138 0.80 6.67 4.33
CA THR A 138 1.51 5.72 5.20
C THR A 138 1.72 6.22 6.62
N ASN A 139 1.63 7.53 6.87
CA ASN A 139 1.93 8.16 8.15
C ASN A 139 0.68 8.42 9.03
N TRP A 140 -0.12 7.37 9.27
CA TRP A 140 -1.27 7.42 10.17
C TRP A 140 -0.97 6.80 11.53
N VAL A 141 -1.74 7.22 12.54
CA VAL A 141 -1.85 6.57 13.83
C VAL A 141 -3.31 6.21 14.06
N TRP A 142 -3.53 4.98 14.46
CA TRP A 142 -4.81 4.40 14.85
C TRP A 142 -4.82 4.21 16.35
N ALA A 143 -5.85 4.69 17.03
CA ALA A 143 -5.91 4.65 18.49
C ALA A 143 -7.25 4.09 18.98
N ASN A 144 -7.21 3.22 19.98
CA ASN A 144 -8.42 2.72 20.65
C ASN A 144 -8.93 3.76 21.65
N LYS A 145 -10.11 4.30 21.39
CA LYS A 145 -10.67 5.41 22.20
C LYS A 145 -10.95 4.99 23.65
N GLU A 146 -11.44 3.78 23.87
CA GLU A 146 -11.71 3.27 25.19
C GLU A 146 -10.43 3.08 26.01
N VAL A 147 -9.38 2.50 25.42
CA VAL A 147 -8.07 2.33 26.07
C VAL A 147 -7.48 3.67 26.43
N LEU A 148 -7.54 4.66 25.54
CA LEU A 148 -7.05 6.01 25.83
C LEU A 148 -7.79 6.65 26.99
N THR A 149 -9.12 6.50 27.04
CA THR A 149 -9.94 6.99 28.14
C THR A 149 -9.54 6.34 29.47
N LYS A 150 -9.40 5.00 29.49
CA LYS A 150 -8.93 4.27 30.70
C LYS A 150 -7.53 4.67 31.16
N ALA A 151 -6.66 5.03 30.20
CA ALA A 151 -5.30 5.48 30.49
C ALA A 151 -5.21 6.97 30.87
N GLY A 152 -6.32 7.71 30.87
CA GLY A 152 -6.32 9.15 31.17
C GLY A 152 -5.64 10.01 30.09
N VAL A 153 -5.66 9.54 28.84
CA VAL A 153 -5.22 10.32 27.68
C VAL A 153 -6.41 11.10 27.14
N THR A 154 -6.52 12.36 27.55
CA THR A 154 -7.64 13.24 27.23
C THR A 154 -7.40 14.12 26.00
N THR A 155 -6.15 14.31 25.62
CA THR A 155 -5.74 15.14 24.48
C THR A 155 -4.88 14.31 23.54
N MET A 156 -5.19 14.38 22.25
CA MET A 156 -4.39 13.67 21.24
C MET A 156 -3.04 14.37 21.06
N PRO A 157 -1.94 13.59 20.98
CA PRO A 157 -0.60 14.15 20.82
C PRO A 157 -0.45 14.84 19.44
N THR A 158 0.21 15.99 19.43
CA THR A 158 0.47 16.79 18.24
C THR A 158 1.93 16.74 17.79
N ASN A 159 2.83 16.29 18.65
CA ASN A 159 4.24 16.11 18.38
C ASN A 159 4.76 14.78 18.96
N PHE A 160 5.99 14.42 18.61
CA PHE A 160 6.58 13.15 19.00
C PHE A 160 6.68 12.95 20.52
N ASP A 161 7.10 13.99 21.26
CA ASP A 161 7.31 13.87 22.69
C ASP A 161 5.98 13.68 23.44
N GLU A 162 4.93 14.38 23.02
CA GLU A 162 3.57 14.16 23.52
C GLU A 162 3.06 12.74 23.21
N PHE A 163 3.42 12.19 22.05
CA PHE A 163 3.06 10.81 21.69
C PHE A 163 3.71 9.80 22.65
N ILE A 164 4.99 9.97 22.95
CA ILE A 164 5.69 9.11 23.92
C ILE A 164 4.98 9.16 25.28
N VAL A 165 4.68 10.38 25.79
CA VAL A 165 3.97 10.55 27.06
C VAL A 165 2.60 9.88 27.06
N ALA A 166 1.83 10.03 25.96
CA ALA A 166 0.52 9.40 25.83
C ALA A 166 0.60 7.87 25.83
N ALA A 167 1.56 7.30 25.07
CA ALA A 167 1.74 5.86 25.00
C ALA A 167 2.29 5.28 26.32
N GLU A 168 3.14 6.00 27.05
CA GLU A 168 3.59 5.60 28.40
C GLU A 168 2.43 5.60 29.42
N LYS A 169 1.46 6.55 29.32
CA LYS A 169 0.24 6.51 30.13
C LYS A 169 -0.56 5.24 29.85
N VAL A 170 -0.67 4.85 28.58
CA VAL A 170 -1.31 3.60 28.17
C VAL A 170 -0.63 2.40 28.82
N GLN A 171 0.72 2.35 28.81
CA GLN A 171 1.48 1.26 29.45
C GLN A 171 1.27 1.24 30.96
N LYS A 172 1.30 2.40 31.63
CA LYS A 172 1.05 2.50 33.08
C LYS A 172 -0.36 2.05 33.48
N ALA A 173 -1.32 2.16 32.55
CA ALA A 173 -2.68 1.64 32.73
C ALA A 173 -2.80 0.11 32.49
N GLY A 174 -1.71 -0.58 32.18
CA GLY A 174 -1.69 -2.03 31.96
C GLY A 174 -1.94 -2.49 30.53
N PHE A 175 -1.91 -1.59 29.55
CA PHE A 175 -2.08 -1.90 28.14
C PHE A 175 -0.74 -1.82 27.39
N ILE A 176 -0.71 -2.30 26.15
CA ILE A 176 0.44 -2.10 25.26
C ILE A 176 0.38 -0.66 24.72
N GLY A 177 1.48 0.10 24.86
CA GLY A 177 1.53 1.49 24.42
C GLY A 177 1.38 1.63 22.91
N LEU A 178 2.20 0.86 22.17
CA LEU A 178 2.24 0.85 20.71
C LEU A 178 2.17 -0.61 20.20
N ALA A 179 1.09 -0.98 19.54
CA ALA A 179 1.02 -2.23 18.79
C ALA A 179 1.88 -2.10 17.53
N HIS A 180 2.72 -3.09 17.26
CA HIS A 180 3.62 -3.12 16.12
C HIS A 180 3.84 -4.54 15.66
N GLY A 181 3.99 -4.75 14.36
CA GLY A 181 4.48 -6.00 13.80
C GLY A 181 5.94 -5.85 13.44
N GLY A 182 6.78 -6.82 13.77
CA GLY A 182 8.22 -6.71 13.62
C GLY A 182 8.75 -7.25 12.29
N GLN A 183 8.03 -7.04 11.20
CA GLN A 183 8.53 -7.33 9.86
C GLN A 183 9.28 -6.10 9.32
N PRO A 184 10.36 -6.27 8.53
CA PRO A 184 11.22 -5.15 8.10
C PRO A 184 10.47 -3.98 7.44
N TRP A 185 9.47 -4.27 6.60
CA TRP A 185 8.67 -3.22 5.95
C TRP A 185 7.84 -2.39 6.94
N GLN A 186 7.39 -2.99 8.05
CA GLN A 186 6.64 -2.30 9.11
C GLN A 186 7.56 -1.38 9.91
N ASP A 187 8.77 -1.86 10.26
CA ASP A 187 9.80 -1.04 10.91
C ASP A 187 10.15 0.17 10.03
N ALA A 188 10.31 -0.06 8.73
CA ALA A 188 10.60 1.00 7.77
C ALA A 188 9.43 1.98 7.58
N THR A 189 8.17 1.51 7.62
CA THR A 189 6.98 2.38 7.57
C THR A 189 6.92 3.29 8.80
N LEU A 190 7.20 2.75 9.98
CA LEU A 190 7.32 3.53 11.20
C LEU A 190 8.46 4.55 11.10
N PHE A 191 9.60 4.14 10.56
CA PHE A 191 10.77 5.02 10.38
C PHE A 191 10.48 6.17 9.41
N ASP A 192 9.76 5.95 8.31
CA ASP A 192 9.30 7.02 7.40
C ASP A 192 8.57 8.13 8.15
N ALA A 193 7.62 7.77 9.00
CA ALA A 193 6.86 8.74 9.79
C ALA A 193 7.73 9.44 10.85
N VAL A 194 8.66 8.70 11.48
CA VAL A 194 9.61 9.27 12.46
C VAL A 194 10.56 10.27 11.80
N VAL A 195 11.06 9.98 10.61
CA VAL A 195 11.94 10.91 9.85
C VAL A 195 11.18 12.16 9.45
N LEU A 196 9.95 12.03 8.95
CA LEU A 196 9.08 13.19 8.66
C LEU A 196 8.81 14.03 9.90
N SER A 197 8.49 13.40 11.04
CA SER A 197 8.25 14.09 12.30
C SER A 197 9.50 14.76 12.89
N THR A 198 10.68 14.24 12.58
CA THR A 198 11.96 14.73 13.14
C THR A 198 12.55 15.85 12.31
N GLY A 199 12.56 15.70 11.00
CA GLY A 199 13.26 16.59 10.08
C GLY A 199 12.34 17.39 9.15
N GLY A 200 11.07 17.05 9.08
CA GLY A 200 10.12 17.65 8.15
C GLY A 200 10.31 17.22 6.70
N ILE A 201 9.51 17.84 5.83
CA ILE A 201 9.40 17.43 4.42
C ILE A 201 10.70 17.63 3.62
N ASP A 202 11.39 18.75 3.83
CA ASP A 202 12.61 19.07 3.08
C ASP A 202 13.76 18.14 3.45
N PHE A 203 13.86 17.79 4.74
CA PHE A 203 14.82 16.80 5.20
C PHE A 203 14.55 15.42 4.60
N TYR A 204 13.27 14.98 4.62
CA TYR A 204 12.86 13.70 4.03
C TYR A 204 13.22 13.63 2.55
N LYS A 205 12.93 14.70 1.78
CA LYS A 205 13.29 14.79 0.36
C LYS A 205 14.79 14.69 0.14
N LYS A 206 15.60 15.40 0.93
CA LYS A 206 17.06 15.30 0.84
C LYS A 206 17.55 13.89 1.12
N ALA A 207 17.10 13.31 2.23
CA ALA A 207 17.58 12.01 2.68
C ALA A 207 17.18 10.87 1.71
N PHE A 208 15.93 10.80 1.30
CA PHE A 208 15.42 9.63 0.57
C PHE A 208 15.23 9.88 -0.94
N ILE A 209 14.68 11.02 -1.35
CA ILE A 209 14.47 11.28 -2.78
C ILE A 209 15.79 11.63 -3.47
N GLN A 210 16.57 12.53 -2.87
CA GLN A 210 17.85 12.98 -3.41
C GLN A 210 19.02 12.07 -3.01
N LYS A 211 18.83 11.20 -2.02
CA LYS A 211 19.85 10.29 -1.47
C LYS A 211 21.11 11.04 -1.02
N ASP A 212 20.90 12.21 -0.42
CA ASP A 212 21.99 13.07 0.05
C ASP A 212 22.68 12.45 1.26
N LYS A 213 23.93 12.05 1.09
CA LYS A 213 24.75 11.44 2.14
C LYS A 213 24.94 12.36 3.34
N ALA A 214 25.00 13.67 3.15
CA ALA A 214 25.10 14.61 4.26
C ALA A 214 23.83 14.62 5.09
N ALA A 215 22.65 14.54 4.48
CA ALA A 215 21.39 14.39 5.18
C ALA A 215 21.29 13.03 5.90
N LEU A 216 21.63 11.94 5.22
CA LEU A 216 21.64 10.59 5.81
C LEU A 216 22.63 10.46 6.98
N GLY A 217 23.80 11.15 6.93
CA GLY A 217 24.82 11.15 7.99
C GLY A 217 24.60 12.21 9.09
N SER A 218 23.49 12.94 9.08
CA SER A 218 23.29 14.11 9.93
C SER A 218 22.83 13.79 11.35
N ALA A 219 22.92 14.79 12.24
CA ALA A 219 22.34 14.72 13.57
C ALA A 219 20.81 14.53 13.57
N THR A 220 20.10 14.99 12.52
CA THR A 220 18.67 14.78 12.36
C THR A 220 18.35 13.31 12.10
N MET A 221 19.13 12.63 11.27
CA MET A 221 19.00 11.19 11.05
C MET A 221 19.33 10.39 12.32
N LEU A 222 20.40 10.78 13.04
CA LEU A 222 20.72 10.18 14.32
C LEU A 222 19.58 10.30 15.32
N LYS A 223 19.00 11.49 15.44
CA LYS A 223 17.81 11.73 16.29
C LYS A 223 16.60 10.88 15.87
N SER A 224 16.43 10.63 14.57
CA SER A 224 15.36 9.74 14.07
C SER A 224 15.54 8.31 14.56
N PHE A 225 16.75 7.77 14.52
CA PHE A 225 17.05 6.45 15.09
C PHE A 225 16.92 6.40 16.63
N ASP A 226 17.32 7.46 17.32
CA ASP A 226 17.12 7.56 18.78
C ASP A 226 15.62 7.53 19.14
N ARG A 227 14.77 8.18 18.33
CA ARG A 227 13.31 8.13 18.46
C ARG A 227 12.74 6.74 18.19
N MET A 228 13.30 5.99 17.24
CA MET A 228 12.94 4.58 17.03
C MET A 228 13.24 3.74 18.29
N SER A 229 14.37 3.97 18.94
CA SER A 229 14.71 3.30 20.20
C SER A 229 13.74 3.67 21.35
N GLN A 230 13.19 4.88 21.36
CA GLN A 230 12.14 5.26 22.32
C GLN A 230 10.83 4.53 22.03
N LEU A 231 10.41 4.48 20.76
CA LEU A 231 9.18 3.78 20.35
C LEU A 231 9.29 2.27 20.65
N ARG A 232 10.46 1.67 20.47
CA ARG A 232 10.70 0.24 20.78
C ARG A 232 10.33 -0.12 22.21
N LYS A 233 10.50 0.79 23.18
CA LYS A 233 10.16 0.56 24.60
C LYS A 233 8.64 0.51 24.84
N LEU A 234 7.84 1.00 23.90
CA LEU A 234 6.38 1.03 23.97
C LEU A 234 5.74 -0.22 23.36
N VAL A 235 6.52 -0.98 22.58
CA VAL A 235 6.08 -2.21 21.90
C VAL A 235 6.24 -3.40 22.83
N ASP A 236 5.33 -4.37 22.75
CA ASP A 236 5.42 -5.63 23.49
C ASP A 236 6.63 -6.47 23.06
N LYS A 237 7.02 -7.42 23.92
CA LYS A 237 8.21 -8.26 23.68
C LYS A 237 8.04 -9.27 22.53
N ASP A 238 6.79 -9.67 22.25
CA ASP A 238 6.48 -10.74 21.30
C ASP A 238 6.10 -10.20 19.91
N PHE A 239 6.55 -8.98 19.56
CA PHE A 239 6.20 -8.29 18.31
C PHE A 239 6.92 -8.83 17.07
N SER A 240 8.08 -9.48 17.25
CA SER A 240 8.94 -9.88 16.15
C SER A 240 8.20 -10.76 15.14
N ASN A 241 8.32 -10.41 13.86
CA ASN A 241 7.70 -11.09 12.72
C ASN A 241 6.15 -11.23 12.78
N ARG A 242 5.48 -10.41 13.62
CA ARG A 242 4.03 -10.34 13.67
C ARG A 242 3.50 -9.68 12.40
N ASP A 243 2.45 -10.24 11.81
CA ASP A 243 1.75 -9.60 10.71
C ASP A 243 1.06 -8.31 11.17
N TRP A 244 1.03 -7.31 10.31
CA TRP A 244 0.50 -5.98 10.60
C TRP A 244 -0.97 -5.98 11.05
N ASN A 245 -1.80 -6.84 10.42
CA ASN A 245 -3.21 -6.98 10.79
C ASN A 245 -3.41 -7.59 12.18
N LEU A 246 -2.46 -8.38 12.68
CA LEU A 246 -2.46 -8.88 14.05
C LEU A 246 -2.12 -7.76 15.05
N ALA A 247 -1.23 -6.82 14.68
CA ALA A 247 -0.99 -5.62 15.47
C ALA A 247 -2.24 -4.73 15.49
N ALA A 248 -2.90 -4.50 14.33
CA ALA A 248 -4.17 -3.79 14.26
C ALA A 248 -5.24 -4.45 15.14
N ALA A 249 -5.34 -5.79 15.14
CA ALA A 249 -6.27 -6.53 15.98
C ALA A 249 -6.04 -6.30 17.49
N MET A 250 -4.82 -6.00 17.92
CA MET A 250 -4.54 -5.66 19.33
C MET A 250 -5.17 -4.30 19.70
N VAL A 251 -5.13 -3.32 18.82
CA VAL A 251 -5.81 -2.03 19.02
C VAL A 251 -7.33 -2.22 18.95
N ILE A 252 -7.82 -2.94 17.96
CA ILE A 252 -9.25 -3.23 17.76
C ILE A 252 -9.86 -3.91 19.00
N SER A 253 -9.15 -4.85 19.60
CA SER A 253 -9.60 -5.62 20.77
C SER A 253 -9.36 -4.93 22.12
N GLY A 254 -8.75 -3.74 22.13
CA GLY A 254 -8.47 -3.01 23.37
C GLY A 254 -7.29 -3.54 24.18
N LYS A 255 -6.37 -4.29 23.56
CA LYS A 255 -5.10 -4.72 24.18
C LYS A 255 -4.00 -3.67 24.08
N ALA A 256 -4.08 -2.81 23.07
CA ALA A 256 -3.11 -1.75 22.82
C ALA A 256 -3.80 -0.40 22.64
N GLY A 257 -3.11 0.69 22.98
CA GLY A 257 -3.62 2.05 22.82
C GLY A 257 -3.45 2.59 21.41
N PHE A 258 -2.29 2.39 20.81
CA PHE A 258 -1.92 2.97 19.53
C PHE A 258 -1.34 1.91 18.57
N GLU A 259 -1.48 2.16 17.27
CA GLU A 259 -0.73 1.55 16.18
C GLU A 259 -0.34 2.64 15.19
N MET A 260 0.92 2.66 14.73
CA MET A 260 1.35 3.43 13.58
C MET A 260 1.35 2.50 12.37
N MET A 261 0.45 2.77 11.41
CA MET A 261 0.31 1.98 10.20
C MET A 261 -0.42 2.82 9.14
N GLY A 262 -0.18 2.54 7.86
CA GLY A 262 -0.88 3.21 6.78
C GLY A 262 -2.40 3.07 6.83
N ASP A 263 -3.09 3.82 6.01
CA ASP A 263 -4.55 3.90 6.04
C ASP A 263 -5.27 2.58 5.71
N TRP A 264 -4.59 1.60 5.12
CA TRP A 264 -5.12 0.24 4.96
C TRP A 264 -5.53 -0.43 6.28
N ALA A 265 -4.94 -0.03 7.42
CA ALA A 265 -5.34 -0.53 8.72
C ALA A 265 -6.81 -0.21 9.04
N LYS A 266 -7.36 0.89 8.52
CA LYS A 266 -8.78 1.21 8.65
C LYS A 266 -9.68 0.08 8.16
N GLY A 267 -9.30 -0.61 7.09
CA GLY A 267 -10.04 -1.75 6.56
C GLY A 267 -10.27 -2.84 7.61
N GLU A 268 -9.28 -3.12 8.47
CA GLU A 268 -9.42 -4.10 9.55
C GLU A 268 -10.39 -3.62 10.64
N PHE A 269 -10.33 -2.34 11.02
CA PHE A 269 -11.31 -1.76 11.96
C PHE A 269 -12.74 -1.84 11.41
N LEU A 270 -12.95 -1.49 10.15
CA LEU A 270 -14.25 -1.54 9.50
C LEU A 270 -14.75 -2.98 9.36
N ASN A 271 -13.89 -3.94 9.00
CA ASN A 271 -14.21 -5.36 8.95
C ASN A 271 -14.63 -5.89 10.32
N ALA A 272 -14.01 -5.42 11.40
CA ALA A 272 -14.39 -5.68 12.79
C ALA A 272 -15.61 -4.87 13.26
N LYS A 273 -16.34 -4.18 12.37
CA LYS A 273 -17.51 -3.35 12.65
C LYS A 273 -17.25 -2.19 13.62
N LYS A 274 -16.01 -1.72 13.70
CA LYS A 274 -15.62 -0.54 14.49
C LYS A 274 -15.89 0.74 13.71
N LYS A 275 -16.28 1.80 14.43
CA LYS A 275 -16.68 3.09 13.84
C LYS A 275 -15.66 4.18 14.18
N PRO A 276 -15.21 4.97 13.17
CA PRO A 276 -14.34 6.12 13.40
C PRO A 276 -14.99 7.13 14.35
N GLY A 277 -14.20 7.73 15.24
CA GLY A 277 -14.67 8.71 16.23
C GLY A 277 -15.44 8.12 17.42
N VAL A 278 -15.99 6.90 17.28
CA VAL A 278 -16.71 6.19 18.33
C VAL A 278 -15.82 5.16 19.03
N ASP A 279 -15.33 4.19 18.28
CA ASP A 279 -14.50 3.09 18.80
C ASP A 279 -13.01 3.38 18.65
N PHE A 280 -12.61 4.07 17.57
CA PHE A 280 -11.22 4.39 17.29
C PHE A 280 -11.05 5.82 16.76
N ILE A 281 -9.83 6.33 16.89
CA ILE A 281 -9.40 7.63 16.40
C ILE A 281 -8.36 7.39 15.29
N CYS A 282 -8.48 8.14 14.20
CA CYS A 282 -7.50 8.21 13.13
C CYS A 282 -6.83 9.60 13.15
N MET A 283 -5.52 9.66 13.16
CA MET A 283 -4.78 10.91 13.11
C MET A 283 -3.45 10.74 12.36
N ARG A 284 -2.88 11.85 11.88
CA ARG A 284 -1.51 11.83 11.35
C ARG A 284 -0.53 11.51 12.45
N PHE A 285 0.57 10.83 12.11
CA PHE A 285 1.65 10.63 13.07
C PHE A 285 2.09 11.99 13.62
N PRO A 286 2.19 12.15 14.96
CA PRO A 286 2.46 13.44 15.59
C PRO A 286 3.72 14.11 15.06
N GLY A 287 3.58 15.38 14.68
CA GLY A 287 4.64 16.16 14.01
C GLY A 287 4.64 16.03 12.47
N THR A 288 3.67 15.31 11.88
CA THR A 288 3.56 15.19 10.42
C THR A 288 2.28 15.83 9.86
N GLN A 289 1.60 16.68 10.64
CA GLN A 289 0.41 17.38 10.18
C GLN A 289 0.74 18.25 8.95
N GLY A 290 -0.09 18.14 7.91
CA GLY A 290 0.13 18.83 6.63
C GLY A 290 1.18 18.19 5.73
N MET A 291 1.80 17.08 6.15
CA MET A 291 2.71 16.27 5.33
C MET A 291 2.10 14.89 5.08
N VAL A 292 2.23 14.37 3.87
CA VAL A 292 1.74 13.02 3.51
C VAL A 292 2.88 12.23 2.86
N SER A 293 3.22 11.09 3.46
CA SER A 293 3.97 10.03 2.81
C SER A 293 2.99 9.07 2.15
N PHE A 294 3.19 8.75 0.88
CA PHE A 294 2.25 7.93 0.11
C PHE A 294 2.88 6.70 -0.52
N ASN A 295 2.06 5.69 -0.75
CA ASN A 295 2.26 4.65 -1.75
C ASN A 295 0.99 4.46 -2.58
N SER A 296 1.09 3.73 -3.68
CA SER A 296 -0.04 3.41 -4.55
C SER A 296 0.08 1.99 -5.03
N ASP A 297 -0.93 1.18 -4.72
CA ASP A 297 -1.07 -0.14 -5.34
C ASP A 297 -1.53 0.03 -6.78
N GLN A 298 -0.90 -0.70 -7.67
CA GLN A 298 -1.22 -0.69 -9.09
C GLN A 298 -1.24 -2.12 -9.63
N PHE A 299 -2.12 -2.39 -10.58
CA PHE A 299 -2.07 -3.64 -11.34
C PHE A 299 -1.30 -3.41 -12.64
N ALA A 300 -0.13 -4.03 -12.76
CA ALA A 300 0.59 -4.13 -14.01
C ALA A 300 0.21 -5.43 -14.73
N MET A 301 0.05 -5.34 -16.05
CA MET A 301 -0.26 -6.47 -16.90
C MET A 301 1.03 -6.97 -17.54
N PHE A 302 1.31 -8.27 -17.46
CA PHE A 302 2.45 -8.85 -18.14
C PHE A 302 2.13 -9.16 -19.61
N LYS A 303 3.13 -9.11 -20.48
CA LYS A 303 3.00 -9.61 -21.87
C LYS A 303 2.78 -11.11 -21.85
N VAL A 304 1.56 -11.51 -22.19
CA VAL A 304 1.12 -12.91 -22.29
C VAL A 304 0.51 -13.13 -23.67
N GLY A 305 -0.01 -14.32 -23.97
CA GLY A 305 -0.64 -14.60 -25.25
C GLY A 305 -1.77 -13.62 -25.60
N ALA A 306 -1.95 -13.36 -26.89
CA ALA A 306 -2.94 -12.40 -27.40
C ALA A 306 -4.38 -12.74 -26.97
N ASP A 307 -4.66 -13.99 -26.65
CA ASP A 307 -5.93 -14.49 -26.12
C ASP A 307 -6.29 -13.90 -24.74
N LYS A 308 -5.29 -13.40 -23.98
CA LYS A 308 -5.47 -12.77 -22.67
C LYS A 308 -5.60 -11.25 -22.73
N SER A 309 -5.20 -10.61 -23.82
CA SER A 309 -5.12 -9.14 -23.90
C SER A 309 -6.48 -8.46 -23.73
N ALA A 310 -7.56 -9.05 -24.21
CA ALA A 310 -8.92 -8.53 -24.02
C ALA A 310 -9.34 -8.56 -22.52
N ALA A 311 -9.00 -9.63 -21.81
CA ALA A 311 -9.29 -9.74 -20.38
C ALA A 311 -8.43 -8.76 -19.56
N GLN A 312 -7.17 -8.54 -19.93
CA GLN A 312 -6.30 -7.54 -19.34
C GLN A 312 -6.84 -6.11 -19.53
N ALA A 313 -7.30 -5.78 -20.74
CA ALA A 313 -7.90 -4.48 -21.03
C ALA A 313 -9.16 -4.23 -20.19
N LYS A 314 -10.05 -5.23 -20.06
CA LYS A 314 -11.22 -5.15 -19.19
C LYS A 314 -10.84 -4.98 -17.72
N MET A 315 -9.84 -5.72 -17.24
CA MET A 315 -9.37 -5.55 -15.87
C MET A 315 -8.80 -4.15 -15.63
N ALA A 316 -8.00 -3.63 -16.55
CA ALA A 316 -7.43 -2.28 -16.45
C ALA A 316 -8.54 -1.21 -16.44
N SER A 317 -9.56 -1.34 -17.29
CA SER A 317 -10.75 -0.48 -17.31
C SER A 317 -11.53 -0.58 -15.99
N ALA A 318 -11.79 -1.80 -15.48
CA ALA A 318 -12.51 -2.01 -14.24
C ALA A 318 -11.78 -1.41 -13.02
N VAL A 319 -10.46 -1.50 -12.97
CA VAL A 319 -9.62 -0.90 -11.92
C VAL A 319 -9.73 0.62 -11.94
N MET A 320 -9.86 1.22 -13.11
CA MET A 320 -9.94 2.66 -13.27
C MET A 320 -11.38 3.20 -13.31
N ASP A 321 -12.39 2.35 -13.18
CA ASP A 321 -13.79 2.79 -13.09
C ASP A 321 -14.03 3.62 -11.81
N PRO A 322 -14.64 4.83 -11.91
CA PRO A 322 -14.85 5.71 -10.76
C PRO A 322 -15.71 5.07 -9.66
N SER A 323 -16.73 4.29 -10.02
CA SER A 323 -17.60 3.63 -9.04
C SER A 323 -16.90 2.50 -8.33
N PHE A 324 -16.06 1.75 -9.06
CA PHE A 324 -15.17 0.76 -8.46
C PHE A 324 -14.19 1.42 -7.49
N GLN A 325 -13.50 2.48 -7.91
CA GLN A 325 -12.52 3.16 -7.05
C GLN A 325 -13.16 3.72 -5.77
N SER A 326 -14.39 4.22 -5.84
CA SER A 326 -15.14 4.59 -4.65
C SER A 326 -15.40 3.38 -3.76
N ALA A 327 -16.05 2.35 -4.28
CA ALA A 327 -16.47 1.18 -3.52
C ALA A 327 -15.28 0.40 -2.90
N PHE A 328 -14.20 0.22 -3.67
CA PHE A 328 -13.00 -0.46 -3.21
C PHE A 328 -12.31 0.32 -2.08
N ASN A 329 -12.07 1.61 -2.29
CA ASN A 329 -11.29 2.42 -1.35
C ASN A 329 -12.02 2.69 -0.02
N VAL A 330 -13.35 2.74 -0.03
CA VAL A 330 -14.16 2.78 1.20
C VAL A 330 -13.88 1.55 2.07
N VAL A 331 -13.83 0.35 1.48
CA VAL A 331 -13.58 -0.91 2.19
C VAL A 331 -12.11 -1.08 2.55
N LYS A 332 -11.19 -0.76 1.61
CA LYS A 332 -9.74 -0.90 1.79
C LYS A 332 -9.18 0.06 2.83
N GLY A 333 -9.82 1.21 3.03
CA GLY A 333 -9.35 2.25 3.93
C GLY A 333 -8.51 3.34 3.27
N SER A 334 -8.14 3.16 2.02
CA SER A 334 -7.34 4.07 1.19
C SER A 334 -8.18 5.17 0.53
N VAL A 335 -7.56 5.97 -0.33
CA VAL A 335 -8.26 6.94 -1.17
C VAL A 335 -8.14 6.57 -2.65
N PRO A 336 -9.10 6.98 -3.51
CA PRO A 336 -9.03 6.72 -4.94
C PRO A 336 -7.75 7.27 -5.58
N ALA A 337 -7.23 6.55 -6.57
CA ALA A 337 -6.15 7.05 -7.41
C ALA A 337 -6.61 8.14 -8.37
N ARG A 338 -7.91 8.20 -8.64
CA ARG A 338 -8.55 9.23 -9.47
C ARG A 338 -8.95 10.44 -8.64
N THR A 339 -8.79 11.63 -9.21
CA THR A 339 -9.14 12.90 -8.57
C THR A 339 -10.63 13.31 -8.73
N ASP A 340 -11.36 12.63 -9.59
CA ASP A 340 -12.75 12.91 -9.93
C ASP A 340 -13.77 12.00 -9.19
N VAL A 341 -13.32 11.21 -8.23
CA VAL A 341 -14.21 10.40 -7.38
C VAL A 341 -14.67 11.25 -6.18
N PRO A 342 -16.00 11.42 -5.98
CA PRO A 342 -16.51 12.20 -4.86
C PRO A 342 -16.28 11.50 -3.51
N ASP A 343 -16.16 12.29 -2.44
CA ASP A 343 -15.93 11.81 -1.08
C ASP A 343 -17.18 11.39 -0.31
N THR A 344 -18.36 11.49 -0.92
CA THR A 344 -19.66 11.31 -0.26
C THR A 344 -19.87 9.93 0.37
N ALA A 345 -19.23 8.89 -0.19
CA ALA A 345 -19.30 7.52 0.33
C ALA A 345 -18.31 7.25 1.49
N PHE A 346 -17.35 8.16 1.72
CA PHE A 346 -16.28 7.95 2.69
C PHE A 346 -16.67 8.43 4.08
N ASP A 347 -16.16 7.72 5.11
CA ASP A 347 -16.22 8.14 6.51
C ASP A 347 -15.28 9.35 6.78
N ASP A 348 -15.32 9.88 8.00
CA ASP A 348 -14.52 11.06 8.38
C ASP A 348 -13.00 10.82 8.22
N CYS A 349 -12.51 9.59 8.48
CA CYS A 349 -11.09 9.26 8.27
C CYS A 349 -10.75 9.23 6.78
N GLY A 350 -11.61 8.67 5.93
CA GLY A 350 -11.44 8.65 4.49
C GLY A 350 -11.50 10.06 3.89
N LYS A 351 -12.48 10.88 4.26
CA LYS A 351 -12.57 12.29 3.86
C LYS A 351 -11.35 13.09 4.26
N LYS A 352 -10.87 12.88 5.52
CA LYS A 352 -9.62 13.47 5.97
C LYS A 352 -8.44 13.04 5.11
N GLY A 353 -8.34 11.76 4.75
CA GLY A 353 -7.30 11.22 3.88
C GLY A 353 -7.30 11.88 2.51
N MET A 354 -8.47 12.00 1.85
CA MET A 354 -8.62 12.66 0.56
C MET A 354 -8.25 14.15 0.62
N LYS A 355 -8.72 14.85 1.64
CA LYS A 355 -8.39 16.26 1.87
C LYS A 355 -6.90 16.48 2.11
N ASP A 356 -6.31 15.74 3.03
CA ASP A 356 -4.89 15.86 3.38
C ASP A 356 -4.00 15.58 2.15
N LEU A 357 -4.34 14.58 1.33
CA LEU A 357 -3.62 14.24 0.09
C LEU A 357 -3.68 15.39 -0.93
N ALA A 358 -4.87 15.94 -1.16
CA ALA A 358 -5.07 17.04 -2.10
C ALA A 358 -4.31 18.31 -1.65
N GLU A 359 -4.38 18.63 -0.36
CA GLU A 359 -3.65 19.76 0.21
C GLU A 359 -2.13 19.57 0.15
N ALA A 360 -1.63 18.37 0.50
CA ALA A 360 -0.20 18.06 0.46
C ALA A 360 0.35 18.10 -0.97
N ASN A 361 -0.42 17.63 -1.95
CA ASN A 361 -0.06 17.72 -3.36
C ASN A 361 0.05 19.18 -3.81
N THR A 362 -0.89 20.04 -3.44
CA THR A 362 -0.89 21.47 -3.78
C THR A 362 0.23 22.24 -3.10
N LYS A 363 0.52 21.91 -1.84
CA LYS A 363 1.55 22.58 -1.02
C LYS A 363 2.96 22.04 -1.24
N GLY A 364 3.14 20.98 -2.05
CA GLY A 364 4.42 20.34 -2.27
C GLY A 364 4.94 19.55 -1.06
N THR A 365 4.03 19.16 -0.14
CA THR A 365 4.32 18.38 1.07
C THR A 365 3.90 16.91 0.95
N LEU A 366 3.63 16.45 -0.28
CA LEU A 366 3.42 15.07 -0.66
C LEU A 366 4.75 14.44 -1.07
N VAL A 367 5.11 13.30 -0.46
CA VAL A 367 6.33 12.54 -0.80
C VAL A 367 6.04 11.05 -0.93
N GLY A 368 6.74 10.40 -1.84
CA GLY A 368 6.73 8.94 -1.93
C GLY A 368 7.36 8.31 -0.69
N SER A 369 6.74 7.24 -0.19
CA SER A 369 7.26 6.46 0.93
C SER A 369 8.55 5.72 0.52
N MET A 370 9.62 5.86 1.32
CA MET A 370 10.84 5.07 1.19
C MET A 370 10.52 3.59 1.47
N ALA A 371 9.76 3.33 2.51
CA ALA A 371 9.37 1.99 2.92
C ALA A 371 8.55 1.23 1.85
N HIS A 372 7.87 1.93 0.96
CA HIS A 372 7.02 1.30 -0.06
C HIS A 372 7.54 1.50 -1.49
N GLY A 373 8.85 1.79 -1.65
CA GLY A 373 9.48 1.87 -2.96
C GLY A 373 9.01 3.03 -3.84
N HIS A 374 8.50 4.11 -3.24
CA HIS A 374 8.11 5.34 -3.97
C HIS A 374 9.13 6.48 -3.80
N ALA A 375 10.18 6.28 -2.99
CA ALA A 375 11.28 7.24 -2.84
C ALA A 375 12.59 6.71 -3.40
N VAL A 376 12.87 5.43 -3.25
CA VAL A 376 14.11 4.78 -3.66
C VAL A 376 13.84 3.43 -4.34
N PRO A 377 14.73 2.98 -5.27
CA PRO A 377 14.67 1.66 -5.88
C PRO A 377 14.81 0.52 -4.87
N ALA A 378 14.37 -0.68 -5.26
CA ALA A 378 14.33 -1.87 -4.41
C ALA A 378 15.66 -2.21 -3.72
N ALA A 379 16.81 -2.07 -4.40
CA ALA A 379 18.11 -2.37 -3.81
C ALA A 379 18.40 -1.49 -2.58
N ILE A 380 18.21 -0.18 -2.71
CA ILE A 380 18.42 0.78 -1.61
C ILE A 380 17.36 0.59 -0.53
N LYS A 381 16.08 0.40 -0.91
CA LYS A 381 14.99 0.12 0.03
C LYS A 381 15.32 -1.06 0.94
N ASN A 382 15.75 -2.17 0.34
CA ASN A 382 16.05 -3.40 1.10
C ASN A 382 17.27 -3.23 2.01
N ALA A 383 18.30 -2.48 1.57
CA ALA A 383 19.43 -2.13 2.42
C ALA A 383 19.01 -1.26 3.62
N PHE A 384 18.10 -0.29 3.39
CA PHE A 384 17.51 0.51 4.47
C PHE A 384 16.68 -0.34 5.43
N TYR A 385 15.90 -1.29 4.94
CA TYR A 385 15.16 -2.23 5.77
C TYR A 385 16.05 -2.98 6.74
N ASP A 386 17.19 -3.53 6.26
CA ASP A 386 18.14 -4.25 7.09
C ASP A 386 18.67 -3.37 8.23
N VAL A 387 19.13 -2.16 7.91
CA VAL A 387 19.67 -1.22 8.89
C VAL A 387 18.60 -0.84 9.93
N ILE A 388 17.40 -0.46 9.47
CA ILE A 388 16.31 0.00 10.34
C ILE A 388 15.87 -1.13 11.27
N THR A 389 15.67 -2.34 10.75
CA THR A 389 15.22 -3.49 11.53
C THR A 389 16.27 -3.90 12.58
N ARG A 390 17.56 -3.94 12.23
CA ARG A 390 18.63 -4.25 13.18
C ARG A 390 18.73 -3.20 14.27
N GLN A 391 18.56 -1.92 13.94
CA GLN A 391 18.59 -0.85 14.94
C GLN A 391 17.35 -0.94 15.86
N PHE A 392 16.16 -1.13 15.30
CA PHE A 392 14.93 -1.26 16.09
C PHE A 392 14.97 -2.45 17.03
N ASN A 393 15.59 -3.56 16.62
CA ASN A 393 15.82 -4.73 17.45
C ASN A 393 17.02 -4.62 18.42
N GLY A 394 17.73 -3.49 18.44
CA GLY A 394 18.85 -3.24 19.32
C GLY A 394 20.13 -4.01 18.98
N GLN A 395 20.24 -4.53 17.76
CA GLN A 395 21.43 -5.24 17.27
C GLN A 395 22.56 -4.28 16.89
N ILE A 396 22.22 -3.07 16.49
CA ILE A 396 23.14 -1.95 16.25
C ILE A 396 22.62 -0.70 16.94
N ASP A 397 23.52 0.19 17.33
CA ASP A 397 23.13 1.49 17.89
C ASP A 397 22.79 2.52 16.80
N SER A 398 22.24 3.67 17.20
CA SER A 398 21.84 4.74 16.26
C SER A 398 23.00 5.32 15.44
N LYS A 399 24.22 5.34 16.00
CA LYS A 399 25.41 5.85 15.28
C LYS A 399 25.85 4.90 14.18
N GLN A 400 25.83 3.59 14.48
CA GLN A 400 26.14 2.57 13.49
C GLN A 400 25.07 2.54 12.40
N ALA A 401 23.79 2.68 12.76
CA ALA A 401 22.69 2.74 11.80
C ALA A 401 22.86 3.93 10.83
N VAL A 402 23.18 5.13 11.32
CA VAL A 402 23.46 6.30 10.48
C VAL A 402 24.60 6.04 9.52
N LYS A 403 25.70 5.43 9.97
CA LYS A 403 26.85 5.09 9.11
C LYS A 403 26.46 4.11 8.00
N GLU A 404 25.66 3.11 8.33
CA GLU A 404 25.22 2.11 7.34
C GLU A 404 24.17 2.65 6.38
N MET A 405 23.28 3.57 6.82
CA MET A 405 22.37 4.29 5.91
C MET A 405 23.11 5.08 4.83
N VAL A 406 24.23 5.74 5.21
CA VAL A 406 25.08 6.45 4.23
C VAL A 406 25.72 5.46 3.25
N ALA A 407 26.19 4.31 3.70
CA ALA A 407 26.80 3.30 2.83
C ALA A 407 25.77 2.64 1.89
N ALA A 408 24.51 2.51 2.31
CA ALA A 408 23.47 1.84 1.54
C ALA A 408 23.11 2.55 0.21
N VAL A 409 23.42 3.84 0.07
CA VAL A 409 23.16 4.59 -1.18
C VAL A 409 24.33 4.54 -2.18
N ASP A 410 25.41 3.84 -1.84
CA ASP A 410 26.53 3.58 -2.75
C ASP A 410 26.30 2.33 -3.61
N ASN A 411 25.27 1.55 -3.31
CA ASN A 411 24.85 0.35 -4.03
C ASN A 411 23.83 0.76 -5.13
#